data_bad152322b01cbce1ced1976371744bd
#
_entry.id   bad152322b01cbce1ced1976371744bd
#
_cell.length_a   1.000
_cell.length_b   1.000
_cell.length_c   1.000
_cell.angle_alpha   90.00
_cell.angle_beta   90.00
_cell.angle_gamma   90.00
#
_symmetry.space_group_name_H-M   'P 1'
#
loop_
_entity.id
_entity.type
_entity.pdbx_description
1 polymer ?
#
loop_
_entity_poly.entity_id
_entity_poly.type
_entity_poly.pdbx_seq_one_letter_code
_entity_poly.pdbx_strand_id
1 'polypeptide(L)'
;VLSNIIANQDVHEKYGGVVPELASRAHQVNIIPVVDMALKNAGISIKDLDAIAYTRGPGLLGSLLVGGSFAKSLSLSLNIPLIEVNHMQAHLLAHFIEDNCDVKTDFPFLGVNISGGHTQIVYCRNYFDMEIIGETLDDSIGEAFDKCGKMLGLKYPAGPKINKLANEGNENKFNFSKPKVDGLNFSFSGLKTNFKRFLEKNLKNDKFFIE
;
A
#
# COMPACT_ATOMS: atom_id res chain seq x y z
N VAL A 1 -2.80 3.19 20.25
CA VAL A 1 -2.21 4.30 19.44
C VAL A 1 -2.71 5.62 20.01
N LEU A 2 -1.81 6.55 20.39
CA LEU A 2 -2.19 7.84 20.98
C LEU A 2 -2.59 8.87 19.92
N SER A 3 -1.92 8.85 18.76
CA SER A 3 -2.26 9.72 17.63
C SER A 3 -1.85 9.07 16.30
N ASN A 4 -2.54 9.44 15.23
CA ASN A 4 -2.21 9.04 13.87
C ASN A 4 -2.49 10.22 12.94
N ILE A 5 -1.45 10.76 12.30
CA ILE A 5 -1.53 11.91 11.41
C ILE A 5 -1.20 11.51 10.00
N ILE A 6 -2.08 11.82 9.07
CA ILE A 6 -1.95 11.51 7.65
C ILE A 6 -1.88 12.83 6.86
N ALA A 7 -0.81 13.00 6.08
CA ALA A 7 -0.69 14.08 5.11
C ALA A 7 -0.85 13.51 3.69
N ASN A 8 -1.98 13.80 3.05
CA ASN A 8 -2.27 13.35 1.69
C ASN A 8 -1.38 14.03 0.65
N GLN A 9 -1.19 13.36 -0.48
CA GLN A 9 -0.43 13.86 -1.62
C GLN A 9 -1.28 13.80 -2.90
N ASP A 10 -2.33 14.62 -2.97
CA ASP A 10 -3.32 14.63 -4.07
C ASP A 10 -2.71 15.02 -5.43
N VAL A 11 -1.49 15.58 -5.42
CA VAL A 11 -0.75 15.93 -6.64
C VAL A 11 -0.61 14.75 -7.60
N HIS A 12 -0.54 13.53 -7.11
CA HIS A 12 -0.35 12.32 -7.90
C HIS A 12 -1.56 11.94 -8.76
N GLU A 13 -2.77 12.37 -8.40
CA GLU A 13 -3.97 12.14 -9.21
C GLU A 13 -3.84 12.73 -10.62
N LYS A 14 -3.19 13.90 -10.73
CA LYS A 14 -3.00 14.59 -12.01
C LYS A 14 -2.10 13.82 -12.98
N TYR A 15 -1.23 12.95 -12.45
CA TYR A 15 -0.29 12.15 -13.24
C TYR A 15 -0.78 10.72 -13.46
N GLY A 16 -1.90 10.34 -12.86
CA GLY A 16 -2.47 9.00 -12.95
C GLY A 16 -1.63 7.93 -12.26
N GLY A 17 -0.87 8.31 -11.24
CA GLY A 17 -0.02 7.43 -10.45
C GLY A 17 1.06 8.20 -9.70
N VAL A 18 1.78 7.51 -8.82
CA VAL A 18 2.82 8.12 -8.00
C VAL A 18 4.01 8.57 -8.85
N VAL A 19 4.41 9.84 -8.68
CA VAL A 19 5.66 10.40 -9.23
C VAL A 19 6.70 10.44 -8.11
N PRO A 20 7.75 9.59 -8.15
CA PRO A 20 8.66 9.39 -7.02
C PRO A 20 9.33 10.65 -6.50
N GLU A 21 9.74 11.55 -7.38
CA GLU A 21 10.38 12.80 -7.00
C GLU A 21 9.40 13.75 -6.27
N LEU A 22 8.17 13.88 -6.77
CA LEU A 22 7.15 14.69 -6.12
C LEU A 22 6.78 14.12 -4.75
N ALA A 23 6.70 12.80 -4.64
CA ALA A 23 6.46 12.13 -3.37
C ALA A 23 7.55 12.45 -2.34
N SER A 24 8.82 12.37 -2.74
CA SER A 24 9.95 12.68 -1.85
C SER A 24 9.94 14.12 -1.37
N ARG A 25 9.67 15.08 -2.28
CA ARG A 25 9.57 16.51 -1.94
C ARG A 25 8.41 16.80 -1.01
N ALA A 26 7.25 16.17 -1.23
CA ALA A 26 6.10 16.31 -0.35
C ALA A 26 6.40 15.75 1.05
N HIS A 27 7.06 14.61 1.18
CA HIS A 27 7.52 14.08 2.47
C HIS A 27 8.49 15.04 3.16
N GLN A 28 9.44 15.62 2.44
CA GLN A 28 10.40 16.59 3.01
C GLN A 28 9.70 17.84 3.58
N VAL A 29 8.66 18.33 2.93
CA VAL A 29 7.88 19.48 3.39
C VAL A 29 7.00 19.11 4.59
N ASN A 30 6.39 17.92 4.56
CA ASN A 30 5.36 17.55 5.52
C ASN A 30 5.87 16.88 6.79
N ILE A 31 7.10 16.31 6.80
CA ILE A 31 7.54 15.45 7.90
C ILE A 31 7.56 16.18 9.25
N ILE A 32 8.05 17.43 9.28
CA ILE A 32 8.10 18.22 10.53
C ILE A 32 6.69 18.59 11.01
N PRO A 33 5.81 19.18 10.18
CA PRO A 33 4.44 19.46 10.59
C PRO A 33 3.66 18.22 11.06
N VAL A 34 3.84 17.07 10.38
CA VAL A 34 3.16 15.83 10.75
C VAL A 34 3.62 15.33 12.11
N VAL A 35 4.92 15.34 12.38
CA VAL A 35 5.47 14.90 13.67
C VAL A 35 5.05 15.85 14.81
N ASP A 36 5.11 17.18 14.58
CA ASP A 36 4.67 18.17 15.56
C ASP A 36 3.19 17.98 15.90
N MET A 37 2.34 17.80 14.90
CA MET A 37 0.91 17.56 15.11
C MET A 37 0.65 16.22 15.81
N ALA A 38 1.42 15.17 15.49
CA ALA A 38 1.30 13.87 16.15
C ALA A 38 1.59 13.98 17.67
N LEU A 39 2.66 14.67 18.03
CA LEU A 39 3.02 14.91 19.43
C LEU A 39 1.95 15.73 20.17
N LYS A 40 1.47 16.82 19.54
CA LYS A 40 0.40 17.66 20.11
C LYS A 40 -0.88 16.88 20.34
N ASN A 41 -1.32 16.09 19.36
CA ASN A 41 -2.53 15.29 19.48
C ASN A 41 -2.40 14.15 20.51
N ALA A 42 -1.19 13.63 20.68
CA ALA A 42 -0.89 12.65 21.71
C ALA A 42 -0.77 13.26 23.12
N GLY A 43 -0.63 14.58 23.23
CA GLY A 43 -0.45 15.28 24.50
C GLY A 43 0.89 15.05 25.17
N ILE A 44 1.95 14.72 24.37
CA ILE A 44 3.29 14.44 24.86
C ILE A 44 4.33 15.40 24.28
N SER A 45 5.45 15.56 24.99
CA SER A 45 6.62 16.28 24.49
C SER A 45 7.53 15.37 23.69
N ILE A 46 8.29 15.95 22.78
CA ILE A 46 9.33 15.22 22.03
C ILE A 46 10.38 14.57 22.95
N LYS A 47 10.57 15.12 24.16
CA LYS A 47 11.51 14.60 25.17
C LYS A 47 10.97 13.38 25.93
N ASP A 48 9.66 13.11 25.80
CA ASP A 48 9.02 11.96 26.43
C ASP A 48 9.08 10.70 25.54
N LEU A 49 9.73 10.80 24.37
CA LEU A 49 9.88 9.68 23.46
C LEU A 49 10.99 8.73 23.94
N ASP A 50 10.67 7.44 24.00
CA ASP A 50 11.61 6.37 24.39
C ASP A 50 12.39 5.83 23.19
N ALA A 51 11.86 5.91 21.97
CA ALA A 51 12.48 5.44 20.74
C ALA A 51 11.86 6.11 19.51
N ILE A 52 12.59 6.05 18.39
CA ILE A 52 12.11 6.46 17.08
C ILE A 52 12.02 5.22 16.18
N ALA A 53 10.83 4.92 15.66
CA ALA A 53 10.65 3.89 14.64
C ALA A 53 10.49 4.53 13.25
N TYR A 54 11.10 3.92 12.22
CA TYR A 54 10.98 4.39 10.84
C TYR A 54 10.94 3.24 9.85
N THR A 55 10.29 3.47 8.71
CA THR A 55 10.27 2.49 7.62
C THR A 55 11.63 2.44 6.93
N ARG A 56 12.33 1.30 7.07
CA ARG A 56 13.59 1.04 6.36
C ARG A 56 13.35 0.74 4.88
N GLY A 57 12.25 0.07 4.57
CA GLY A 57 11.87 -0.41 3.24
C GLY A 57 10.98 -1.65 3.33
N PRO A 58 10.54 -2.17 2.16
CA PRO A 58 10.68 -1.59 0.82
C PRO A 58 9.87 -0.31 0.62
N GLY A 59 10.19 0.43 -0.45
CA GLY A 59 9.49 1.66 -0.82
C GLY A 59 10.32 2.54 -1.77
N LEU A 60 9.79 3.68 -2.15
CA LEU A 60 10.47 4.65 -3.01
C LEU A 60 11.71 5.23 -2.32
N LEU A 61 12.87 5.04 -2.92
CA LEU A 61 14.17 5.39 -2.33
C LEU A 61 14.20 6.82 -1.77
N GLY A 62 13.77 7.81 -2.54
CA GLY A 62 13.78 9.21 -2.11
C GLY A 62 12.89 9.46 -0.88
N SER A 63 11.71 8.83 -0.83
CA SER A 63 10.80 8.93 0.32
C SER A 63 11.39 8.24 1.56
N LEU A 64 12.00 7.06 1.40
CA LEU A 64 12.70 6.34 2.46
C LEU A 64 13.88 7.13 3.02
N LEU A 65 14.65 7.81 2.14
CA LEU A 65 15.76 8.66 2.54
C LEU A 65 15.29 9.86 3.38
N VAL A 66 14.18 10.48 3.03
CA VAL A 66 13.62 11.59 3.83
C VAL A 66 13.24 11.11 5.23
N GLY A 67 12.43 10.04 5.32
CA GLY A 67 11.99 9.49 6.60
C GLY A 67 13.16 8.97 7.45
N GLY A 68 14.06 8.21 6.83
CA GLY A 68 15.23 7.65 7.51
C GLY A 68 16.22 8.69 8.00
N SER A 69 16.49 9.74 7.20
CA SER A 69 17.40 10.83 7.62
C SER A 69 16.80 11.64 8.77
N PHE A 70 15.50 11.95 8.71
CA PHE A 70 14.81 12.63 9.78
C PHE A 70 14.82 11.81 11.08
N ALA A 71 14.45 10.53 10.99
CA ALA A 71 14.43 9.63 12.15
C ALA A 71 15.80 9.46 12.81
N LYS A 72 16.86 9.28 11.99
CA LYS A 72 18.25 9.18 12.47
C LYS A 72 18.69 10.47 13.18
N SER A 73 18.41 11.64 12.58
CA SER A 73 18.76 12.92 13.18
C SER A 73 18.04 13.16 14.50
N LEU A 74 16.76 12.79 14.58
CA LEU A 74 15.96 12.93 15.78
C LEU A 74 16.44 11.99 16.89
N SER A 75 16.64 10.71 16.57
CA SER A 75 17.20 9.70 17.50
C SER A 75 18.56 10.15 18.07
N LEU A 76 19.44 10.65 17.19
CA LEU A 76 20.76 11.14 17.62
C LEU A 76 20.64 12.36 18.53
N SER A 77 19.77 13.33 18.21
CA SER A 77 19.62 14.56 18.98
C SER A 77 19.01 14.33 20.36
N LEU A 78 18.12 13.34 20.48
CA LEU A 78 17.47 12.97 21.73
C LEU A 78 18.23 11.89 22.49
N ASN A 79 19.26 11.29 21.88
CA ASN A 79 20.01 10.16 22.42
C ASN A 79 19.12 8.97 22.82
N ILE A 80 18.16 8.61 21.96
CA ILE A 80 17.21 7.50 22.15
C ILE A 80 17.35 6.47 21.02
N PRO A 81 16.93 5.22 21.24
CA PRO A 81 17.03 4.15 20.25
C PRO A 81 16.33 4.46 18.93
N LEU A 82 16.94 4.00 17.83
CA LEU A 82 16.37 4.01 16.50
C LEU A 82 15.96 2.58 16.12
N ILE A 83 14.70 2.39 15.72
CA ILE A 83 14.12 1.10 15.35
C ILE A 83 13.79 1.09 13.88
N GLU A 84 14.42 0.21 13.12
CA GLU A 84 14.09 0.01 11.72
C GLU A 84 12.92 -0.96 11.54
N VAL A 85 11.95 -0.59 10.70
CA VAL A 85 10.74 -1.37 10.46
C VAL A 85 10.66 -1.76 8.99
N ASN A 86 10.44 -3.04 8.72
CA ASN A 86 10.11 -3.51 7.38
C ASN A 86 8.64 -3.21 7.08
N HIS A 87 8.39 -2.47 5.98
CA HIS A 87 7.07 -2.02 5.57
C HIS A 87 6.06 -3.17 5.39
N MET A 88 6.50 -4.27 4.77
CA MET A 88 5.62 -5.42 4.50
C MET A 88 5.27 -6.19 5.76
N GLN A 89 6.23 -6.34 6.68
CA GLN A 89 5.99 -6.92 8.00
C GLN A 89 5.07 -6.05 8.84
N ALA A 90 5.23 -4.72 8.75
CA ALA A 90 4.35 -3.79 9.46
C ALA A 90 2.88 -3.92 9.04
N HIS A 91 2.60 -4.17 7.75
CA HIS A 91 1.23 -4.46 7.29
C HIS A 91 0.64 -5.70 7.97
N LEU A 92 1.42 -6.77 8.10
CA LEU A 92 0.98 -8.00 8.75
C LEU A 92 0.83 -7.84 10.26
N LEU A 93 1.77 -7.13 10.89
CA LEU A 93 1.78 -6.89 12.33
C LEU A 93 0.74 -5.85 12.78
N ALA A 94 0.18 -5.08 11.86
CA ALA A 94 -0.91 -4.14 12.15
C ALA A 94 -2.13 -4.83 12.81
N HIS A 95 -2.34 -6.13 12.56
CA HIS A 95 -3.40 -6.92 13.21
C HIS A 95 -3.22 -7.13 14.72
N PHE A 96 -2.03 -6.86 15.25
CA PHE A 96 -1.73 -6.90 16.69
C PHE A 96 -1.93 -5.56 17.39
N ILE A 97 -2.30 -4.51 16.65
CA ILE A 97 -2.67 -3.23 17.26
C ILE A 97 -4.00 -3.43 17.98
N GLU A 98 -3.98 -3.23 19.29
CA GLU A 98 -5.18 -3.29 20.12
C GLU A 98 -6.06 -2.08 19.77
N ASP A 99 -7.09 -2.33 19.03
CA ASP A 99 -8.23 -1.48 18.78
C ASP A 99 -9.48 -2.21 19.29
N ASN A 100 -10.65 -1.63 19.14
CA ASN A 100 -11.92 -2.23 19.60
C ASN A 100 -12.37 -3.43 18.72
N CYS A 101 -11.44 -4.17 18.16
CA CYS A 101 -11.73 -5.33 17.32
C CYS A 101 -11.76 -6.60 18.18
N ASP A 102 -12.86 -7.36 18.12
CA ASP A 102 -13.04 -8.61 18.88
C ASP A 102 -12.18 -9.76 18.35
N VAL A 103 -11.57 -9.60 17.18
CA VAL A 103 -10.76 -10.64 16.55
C VAL A 103 -9.31 -10.51 17.00
N LYS A 104 -8.83 -11.44 17.81
CA LYS A 104 -7.42 -11.56 18.17
C LYS A 104 -6.70 -12.42 17.15
N THR A 105 -5.56 -11.95 16.70
CA THR A 105 -4.67 -12.71 15.82
C THR A 105 -3.63 -13.42 16.67
N ASP A 106 -3.54 -14.74 16.51
CA ASP A 106 -2.54 -15.57 17.18
C ASP A 106 -1.58 -16.20 16.16
N PHE A 107 -0.35 -16.46 16.56
CA PHE A 107 0.62 -17.19 15.75
C PHE A 107 0.42 -18.70 15.86
N PRO A 108 0.69 -19.49 14.80
CA PRO A 108 1.04 -19.03 13.46
C PRO A 108 -0.19 -18.62 12.64
N PHE A 109 -0.02 -17.72 11.67
CA PHE A 109 -1.10 -17.36 10.75
C PHE A 109 -0.59 -17.16 9.31
N LEU A 110 -1.52 -17.19 8.35
CA LEU A 110 -1.27 -16.78 6.98
C LEU A 110 -1.69 -15.33 6.78
N GLY A 111 -0.74 -14.48 6.47
CA GLY A 111 -0.98 -13.08 6.12
C GLY A 111 -1.02 -12.89 4.61
N VAL A 112 -1.92 -12.05 4.12
CA VAL A 112 -2.00 -11.68 2.70
C VAL A 112 -1.81 -10.19 2.57
N ASN A 113 -0.70 -9.79 1.97
CA ASN A 113 -0.43 -8.40 1.61
C ASN A 113 -0.99 -8.10 0.22
N ILE A 114 -1.94 -7.18 0.14
CA ILE A 114 -2.54 -6.68 -1.11
C ILE A 114 -2.40 -5.17 -1.15
N SER A 115 -1.55 -4.68 -2.05
CA SER A 115 -1.29 -3.24 -2.17
C SER A 115 -1.02 -2.83 -3.62
N GLY A 116 -0.76 -1.54 -3.85
CA GLY A 116 -0.35 -1.02 -5.14
C GLY A 116 1.03 -1.49 -5.61
N GLY A 117 1.90 -1.92 -4.69
CA GLY A 117 3.26 -2.35 -5.00
C GLY A 117 3.53 -3.84 -4.78
N HIS A 118 2.74 -4.51 -3.94
CA HIS A 118 3.02 -5.88 -3.53
C HIS A 118 1.74 -6.72 -3.46
N THR A 119 1.88 -8.00 -3.83
CA THR A 119 0.88 -9.04 -3.59
C THR A 119 1.62 -10.27 -3.14
N GLN A 120 1.46 -10.65 -1.87
CA GLN A 120 2.22 -11.74 -1.24
C GLN A 120 1.35 -12.52 -0.26
N ILE A 121 1.59 -13.82 -0.18
CA ILE A 121 1.13 -14.69 0.92
C ILE A 121 2.35 -14.97 1.79
N VAL A 122 2.20 -14.70 3.08
CA VAL A 122 3.28 -14.84 4.06
C VAL A 122 2.84 -15.76 5.18
N TYR A 123 3.65 -16.77 5.48
CA TYR A 123 3.46 -17.60 6.65
C TYR A 123 4.20 -16.97 7.84
N CYS A 124 3.43 -16.51 8.80
CA CYS A 124 3.93 -15.82 9.99
C CYS A 124 3.97 -16.82 11.17
N ARG A 125 5.16 -17.27 11.55
CA ARG A 125 5.35 -18.17 12.70
C ARG A 125 5.41 -17.42 14.03
N ASN A 126 6.03 -16.23 14.00
CA ASN A 126 6.08 -15.29 15.12
C ASN A 126 6.42 -13.88 14.59
N TYR A 127 6.64 -12.90 15.47
CA TYR A 127 6.93 -11.50 15.11
C TYR A 127 8.18 -11.33 14.23
N PHE A 128 9.13 -12.24 14.28
CA PHE A 128 10.44 -12.13 13.61
C PHE A 128 10.67 -13.23 12.57
N ASP A 129 9.81 -14.25 12.53
CA ASP A 129 9.91 -15.37 11.59
C ASP A 129 8.71 -15.36 10.65
N MET A 130 8.94 -14.78 9.47
CA MET A 130 7.95 -14.63 8.41
C MET A 130 8.54 -15.10 7.10
N GLU A 131 7.85 -16.01 6.43
CA GLU A 131 8.26 -16.63 5.17
C GLU A 131 7.26 -16.30 4.06
N ILE A 132 7.74 -15.73 2.95
CA ILE A 132 6.92 -15.53 1.76
C ILE A 132 6.77 -16.89 1.08
N ILE A 133 5.54 -17.42 1.05
CA ILE A 133 5.21 -18.71 0.43
C ILE A 133 4.53 -18.56 -0.92
N GLY A 134 4.16 -17.35 -1.31
CA GLY A 134 3.61 -17.01 -2.62
C GLY A 134 3.67 -15.51 -2.86
N GLU A 135 3.97 -15.11 -4.10
CA GLU A 135 4.02 -13.70 -4.49
C GLU A 135 3.63 -13.49 -5.94
N THR A 136 3.37 -12.25 -6.32
CA THR A 136 3.15 -11.93 -7.73
C THR A 136 4.45 -12.00 -8.50
N LEU A 137 4.39 -12.63 -9.69
CA LEU A 137 5.52 -12.75 -10.60
C LEU A 137 5.65 -11.56 -11.58
N ASP A 138 4.65 -10.66 -11.55
CA ASP A 138 4.59 -9.51 -12.45
C ASP A 138 3.91 -8.31 -11.77
N ASP A 139 2.82 -7.76 -12.32
CA ASP A 139 2.09 -6.66 -11.70
C ASP A 139 1.52 -7.07 -10.33
N SER A 140 1.50 -6.17 -9.36
CA SER A 140 0.70 -6.36 -8.16
C SER A 140 -0.80 -6.25 -8.47
N ILE A 141 -1.66 -6.80 -7.60
CA ILE A 141 -3.12 -6.72 -7.81
C ILE A 141 -3.61 -5.26 -7.81
N GLY A 142 -3.07 -4.41 -6.92
CA GLY A 142 -3.44 -3.00 -6.88
C GLY A 142 -3.02 -2.26 -8.15
N GLU A 143 -1.81 -2.54 -8.66
CA GLU A 143 -1.33 -2.00 -9.93
C GLU A 143 -2.19 -2.48 -11.11
N ALA A 144 -2.61 -3.75 -11.11
CA ALA A 144 -3.52 -4.28 -12.11
C ALA A 144 -4.88 -3.56 -12.08
N PHE A 145 -5.43 -3.30 -10.88
CA PHE A 145 -6.65 -2.50 -10.72
C PHE A 145 -6.47 -1.09 -11.27
N ASP A 146 -5.39 -0.40 -10.95
CA ASP A 146 -5.14 0.97 -11.43
C ASP A 146 -4.98 1.01 -12.96
N LYS A 147 -4.26 0.05 -13.54
CA LYS A 147 -4.10 -0.07 -15.00
C LYS A 147 -5.43 -0.38 -15.71
N CYS A 148 -6.22 -1.32 -15.17
CA CYS A 148 -7.55 -1.63 -15.72
C CYS A 148 -8.53 -0.45 -15.55
N GLY A 149 -8.51 0.21 -14.40
CA GLY A 149 -9.32 1.40 -14.15
C GLY A 149 -9.00 2.54 -15.11
N LYS A 150 -7.72 2.77 -15.39
CA LYS A 150 -7.29 3.75 -16.39
C LYS A 150 -7.85 3.43 -17.78
N MET A 151 -7.93 2.14 -18.17
CA MET A 151 -8.54 1.73 -19.44
C MET A 151 -10.05 2.00 -19.49
N LEU A 152 -10.72 2.02 -18.32
CA LEU A 152 -12.12 2.38 -18.15
C LEU A 152 -12.36 3.90 -18.01
N GLY A 153 -11.31 4.73 -18.03
CA GLY A 153 -11.40 6.18 -17.80
C GLY A 153 -11.53 6.59 -16.34
N LEU A 154 -11.32 5.66 -15.38
CA LEU A 154 -11.37 5.99 -13.96
C LEU A 154 -10.11 6.74 -13.53
N LYS A 155 -10.29 7.70 -12.60
CA LYS A 155 -9.17 8.45 -12.01
C LYS A 155 -8.41 7.57 -10.99
N TYR A 156 -7.11 7.81 -10.91
CA TYR A 156 -6.24 7.22 -9.87
C TYR A 156 -6.60 7.74 -8.46
N PRO A 157 -6.54 6.91 -7.39
CA PRO A 157 -6.42 5.45 -7.42
C PRO A 157 -7.73 4.80 -7.88
N ALA A 158 -7.63 3.77 -8.74
CA ALA A 158 -8.81 3.14 -9.35
C ALA A 158 -9.38 1.98 -8.51
N GLY A 159 -8.55 1.32 -7.69
CA GLY A 159 -8.97 0.17 -6.89
C GLY A 159 -10.27 0.39 -6.10
N PRO A 160 -10.36 1.42 -5.23
CA PRO A 160 -11.58 1.69 -4.46
C PRO A 160 -12.81 1.99 -5.33
N LYS A 161 -12.60 2.64 -6.49
CA LYS A 161 -13.68 2.96 -7.44
C LYS A 161 -14.21 1.71 -8.13
N ILE A 162 -13.30 0.83 -8.58
CA ILE A 162 -13.66 -0.46 -9.17
C ILE A 162 -14.41 -1.31 -8.15
N ASN A 163 -13.93 -1.37 -6.90
CA ASN A 163 -14.61 -2.13 -5.84
C ASN A 163 -16.06 -1.64 -5.62
N LYS A 164 -16.27 -0.31 -5.60
CA LYS A 164 -17.61 0.25 -5.47
C LYS A 164 -18.51 -0.15 -6.65
N LEU A 165 -18.02 -0.01 -7.89
CA LEU A 165 -18.76 -0.38 -9.08
C LEU A 165 -19.03 -1.89 -9.18
N ALA A 166 -18.09 -2.71 -8.73
CA ALA A 166 -18.21 -4.16 -8.72
C ALA A 166 -19.37 -4.65 -7.83
N ASN A 167 -19.63 -3.97 -6.71
CA ASN A 167 -20.76 -4.29 -5.84
C ASN A 167 -22.13 -4.09 -6.51
N GLU A 168 -22.19 -3.26 -7.56
CA GLU A 168 -23.40 -3.01 -8.35
C GLU A 168 -23.43 -3.88 -9.63
N GLY A 169 -22.36 -4.59 -9.92
CA GLY A 169 -22.16 -5.39 -11.12
C GLY A 169 -22.57 -6.84 -10.98
N ASN A 170 -22.48 -7.57 -12.10
CA ASN A 170 -22.63 -9.02 -12.15
C ASN A 170 -21.28 -9.66 -12.48
N GLU A 171 -20.65 -10.26 -11.47
CA GLU A 171 -19.33 -10.89 -11.58
C GLU A 171 -19.27 -12.06 -12.59
N ASN A 172 -20.41 -12.67 -12.89
CA ASN A 172 -20.52 -13.81 -13.82
C ASN A 172 -20.83 -13.40 -15.25
N LYS A 173 -20.96 -12.09 -15.56
CA LYS A 173 -21.32 -11.62 -16.88
C LYS A 173 -20.24 -11.85 -17.93
N PHE A 174 -18.97 -11.79 -17.53
CA PHE A 174 -17.83 -11.94 -18.43
C PHE A 174 -16.80 -12.91 -17.85
N ASN A 175 -16.25 -13.77 -18.69
CA ASN A 175 -15.19 -14.69 -18.32
C ASN A 175 -13.82 -14.15 -18.76
N PHE A 176 -12.94 -13.92 -17.79
CA PHE A 176 -11.55 -13.63 -18.02
C PHE A 176 -10.66 -14.85 -17.70
N SER A 177 -9.61 -15.03 -18.49
CA SER A 177 -8.67 -16.12 -18.23
C SER A 177 -7.98 -15.95 -16.87
N LYS A 178 -7.95 -17.03 -16.10
CA LYS A 178 -7.15 -17.09 -14.88
C LYS A 178 -5.73 -17.52 -15.27
N PRO A 179 -4.71 -16.71 -14.98
CA PRO A 179 -3.33 -17.10 -15.22
C PRO A 179 -3.01 -18.38 -14.45
N LYS A 180 -2.26 -19.29 -15.11
CA LYS A 180 -1.72 -20.48 -14.47
C LYS A 180 -0.27 -20.20 -14.13
N VAL A 181 0.05 -20.27 -12.85
CA VAL A 181 1.40 -20.12 -12.29
C VAL A 181 1.66 -21.23 -11.30
N ASP A 182 2.94 -21.55 -11.09
CA ASP A 182 3.32 -22.64 -10.20
C ASP A 182 3.19 -22.23 -8.72
N GLY A 183 2.86 -23.22 -7.90
CA GLY A 183 2.77 -23.07 -6.45
C GLY A 183 1.66 -22.12 -6.00
N LEU A 184 1.97 -21.27 -5.03
CA LEU A 184 1.07 -20.26 -4.46
C LEU A 184 1.28 -18.86 -5.06
N ASN A 185 2.02 -18.77 -6.15
CA ASN A 185 2.30 -17.51 -6.82
C ASN A 185 1.10 -16.96 -7.59
N PHE A 186 1.20 -15.70 -7.97
CA PHE A 186 0.18 -14.97 -8.74
C PHE A 186 0.77 -14.39 -10.03
N SER A 187 -0.09 -14.08 -11.00
CA SER A 187 0.23 -13.28 -12.18
C SER A 187 -1.01 -12.48 -12.56
N PHE A 188 -0.84 -11.19 -12.82
CA PHE A 188 -1.94 -10.27 -13.20
C PHE A 188 -1.73 -9.66 -14.59
N SER A 189 -0.53 -9.73 -15.16
CA SER A 189 -0.23 -9.16 -16.48
C SER A 189 -1.04 -9.81 -17.60
N GLY A 190 -1.24 -11.13 -17.51
CA GLY A 190 -2.10 -11.88 -18.46
C GLY A 190 -3.55 -11.45 -18.37
N LEU A 191 -4.08 -11.29 -17.16
CA LEU A 191 -5.45 -10.80 -16.92
C LEU A 191 -5.64 -9.39 -17.48
N LYS A 192 -4.71 -8.48 -17.20
CA LYS A 192 -4.71 -7.10 -17.72
C LYS A 192 -4.74 -7.07 -19.25
N THR A 193 -3.91 -7.91 -19.89
CA THR A 193 -3.86 -7.99 -21.36
C THR A 193 -5.16 -8.54 -21.94
N ASN A 194 -5.76 -9.54 -21.30
CA ASN A 194 -7.05 -10.10 -21.67
C ASN A 194 -8.15 -9.05 -21.55
N PHE A 195 -8.18 -8.32 -20.44
CA PHE A 195 -9.12 -7.22 -20.20
C PHE A 195 -8.99 -6.12 -21.27
N LYS A 196 -7.79 -5.69 -21.61
CA LYS A 196 -7.55 -4.72 -22.68
C LYS A 196 -8.13 -5.19 -24.00
N ARG A 197 -7.85 -6.43 -24.42
CA ARG A 197 -8.38 -7.01 -25.67
C ARG A 197 -9.89 -7.12 -25.65
N PHE A 198 -10.48 -7.47 -24.51
CA PHE A 198 -11.91 -7.49 -24.32
C PHE A 198 -12.56 -6.11 -24.55
N LEU A 199 -12.00 -5.06 -23.98
CA LEU A 199 -12.45 -3.70 -24.19
C LEU A 199 -12.33 -3.28 -25.66
N GLU A 200 -11.17 -3.51 -26.29
CA GLU A 200 -10.93 -3.19 -27.69
C GLU A 200 -11.92 -3.89 -28.64
N LYS A 201 -12.31 -5.12 -28.32
CA LYS A 201 -13.28 -5.89 -29.11
C LYS A 201 -14.72 -5.39 -28.94
N ASN A 202 -15.10 -5.05 -27.72
CA ASN A 202 -16.50 -4.78 -27.37
C ASN A 202 -16.85 -3.28 -27.38
N LEU A 203 -15.86 -2.40 -27.19
CA LEU A 203 -16.09 -0.94 -27.17
C LEU A 203 -15.83 -0.26 -28.52
N LYS A 204 -15.36 -0.99 -29.55
CA LYS A 204 -15.13 -0.40 -30.87
C LYS A 204 -16.39 0.17 -31.54
N ASN A 205 -17.58 -0.22 -31.08
CA ASN A 205 -18.87 0.20 -31.67
C ASN A 205 -19.71 1.10 -30.74
N ASP A 206 -19.38 1.25 -29.48
CA ASP A 206 -20.14 2.06 -28.53
C ASP A 206 -19.19 2.95 -27.74
N LYS A 207 -19.43 4.27 -27.78
CA LYS A 207 -18.80 5.22 -26.91
C LYS A 207 -19.37 5.06 -25.48
N PHE A 208 -18.97 4.01 -24.78
CA PHE A 208 -19.15 3.93 -23.34
C PHE A 208 -18.07 4.76 -22.67
N PHE A 209 -18.32 6.05 -22.54
CA PHE A 209 -17.65 6.88 -21.55
C PHE A 209 -18.53 6.86 -20.30
N ILE A 210 -17.95 6.42 -19.21
CA ILE A 210 -18.51 6.71 -17.89
C ILE A 210 -18.19 8.19 -17.65
N GLU A 211 -19.17 9.07 -17.75
CA GLU A 211 -19.11 10.44 -17.29
C GLU A 211 -19.09 10.50 -15.76
#